data_a572c38357f7162b3d72f2f8bb492344
#
_entry.id   a572c38357f7162b3d72f2f8bb492344
#
_cell.length_a   1.000
_cell.length_b   1.000
_cell.length_c   1.000
_cell.angle_alpha   90.00
_cell.angle_beta   90.00
_cell.angle_gamma   90.00
#
_symmetry.space_group_name_H-M   'P 1'
#
loop_
_entity.id
_entity.type
_entity.pdbx_description
1 polymer ?
#
loop_
_entity_poly.entity_id
_entity_poly.type
_entity_poly.pdbx_seq_one_letter_code
_entity_poly.pdbx_strand_id
1 'polypeptide(L)'
;LQKELDNRTSMQDLAVKQRDYQSARLAHEEQKLQALQEQSSAKRLGDTEKTAEQTGELVATEDNPLVQKEQEINHQLSQQLISATTNLNSLAQKNLQAKSWLERGTQTERNLNEQVQMLKGNLLLSRILYQLYQQLEAAPSTLVKNLEEQIADLHLAQFELSQQRDQLFQKTQYLDNLIASSRETVSEEDKASLAKLIDTRISLLDQLNRQMDAQLTNAISLQLAQQQLTRIYASIEFTLQQHIFWVSSNKPIDGKWFINWPAQAYKQASDWVLKPDWDGWGEMLLPVSLLA
;
A
#
# COMPACT_ATOMS: atom_id res chain seq x y z
N LEU A 1 42.35 29.59 10.82
CA LEU A 1 40.95 30.03 10.77
C LEU A 1 40.40 30.07 9.33
N GLN A 2 41.05 30.79 8.36
CA GLN A 2 40.52 30.87 6.97
C GLN A 2 40.61 29.54 6.23
N LYS A 3 41.69 28.77 6.35
CA LYS A 3 41.86 27.41 5.81
C LYS A 3 40.88 26.37 6.44
N GLU A 4 40.51 26.56 7.69
CA GLU A 4 39.53 25.71 8.36
C GLU A 4 38.08 25.97 7.91
N LEU A 5 37.76 27.24 7.62
CA LEU A 5 36.50 27.64 7.02
C LEU A 5 36.36 27.11 5.58
N ASP A 6 37.40 27.23 4.77
CA ASP A 6 37.43 26.71 3.40
C ASP A 6 37.35 25.17 3.35
N ASN A 7 37.96 24.45 4.31
CA ASN A 7 37.83 23.02 4.43
C ASN A 7 36.41 22.61 4.88
N ARG A 8 35.75 23.37 5.75
CA ARG A 8 34.38 23.11 6.17
C ARG A 8 33.38 23.30 5.02
N THR A 9 33.52 24.38 4.25
CA THR A 9 32.66 24.61 3.09
C THR A 9 32.85 23.55 2.01
N SER A 10 34.09 23.14 1.72
CA SER A 10 34.33 22.08 0.74
C SER A 10 33.84 20.70 1.21
N MET A 11 33.92 20.40 2.50
CA MET A 11 33.33 19.18 3.07
C MET A 11 31.80 19.21 3.04
N GLN A 12 31.17 20.35 3.30
CA GLN A 12 29.72 20.51 3.18
C GLN A 12 29.27 20.36 1.72
N ASP A 13 29.97 20.96 0.77
CA ASP A 13 29.70 20.80 -0.66
C ASP A 13 29.86 19.36 -1.12
N LEU A 14 30.88 18.66 -0.63
CA LEU A 14 31.07 17.24 -0.93
C LEU A 14 29.92 16.39 -0.38
N ALA A 15 29.51 16.65 0.86
CA ALA A 15 28.40 15.93 1.50
C ALA A 15 27.07 16.17 0.76
N VAL A 16 26.80 17.40 0.32
CA VAL A 16 25.62 17.73 -0.50
C VAL A 16 25.67 17.01 -1.84
N LYS A 17 26.78 17.06 -2.56
CA LYS A 17 26.95 16.37 -3.84
C LYS A 17 26.84 14.85 -3.70
N GLN A 18 27.38 14.29 -2.62
CA GLN A 18 27.27 12.85 -2.34
C GLN A 18 25.83 12.46 -2.05
N ARG A 19 25.10 13.25 -1.28
CA ARG A 19 23.66 13.05 -1.02
C ARG A 19 22.86 13.12 -2.32
N ASP A 20 23.09 14.17 -3.15
CA ASP A 20 22.39 14.38 -4.41
C ASP A 20 22.70 13.22 -5.40
N TYR A 21 23.92 12.73 -5.44
CA TYR A 21 24.28 11.54 -6.22
C TYR A 21 23.55 10.29 -5.73
N GLN A 22 23.50 10.07 -4.40
CA GLN A 22 22.80 8.92 -3.84
C GLN A 22 21.30 8.99 -4.09
N SER A 23 20.68 10.17 -3.97
CA SER A 23 19.25 10.36 -4.25
C SER A 23 18.93 10.15 -5.73
N ALA A 24 19.78 10.65 -6.65
CA ALA A 24 19.62 10.41 -8.08
C ALA A 24 19.79 8.92 -8.45
N ARG A 25 20.75 8.24 -7.83
CA ARG A 25 20.95 6.80 -8.00
C ARG A 25 19.76 5.99 -7.50
N LEU A 26 19.23 6.35 -6.33
CA LEU A 26 18.05 5.72 -5.76
C LEU A 26 16.83 5.87 -6.67
N ALA A 27 16.55 7.09 -7.15
CA ALA A 27 15.46 7.37 -8.09
C ALA A 27 15.61 6.56 -9.40
N HIS A 28 16.85 6.40 -9.90
CA HIS A 28 17.11 5.59 -11.09
C HIS A 28 16.86 4.10 -10.87
N GLU A 29 17.29 3.55 -9.72
CA GLU A 29 17.03 2.14 -9.37
C GLU A 29 15.53 1.90 -9.12
N GLU A 30 14.81 2.85 -8.48
CA GLU A 30 13.36 2.78 -8.33
C GLU A 30 12.65 2.74 -9.68
N GLN A 31 13.07 3.58 -10.62
CA GLN A 31 12.53 3.61 -11.98
C GLN A 31 12.76 2.27 -12.72
N LYS A 32 13.96 1.68 -12.58
CA LYS A 32 14.25 0.35 -13.13
C LYS A 32 13.38 -0.73 -12.51
N LEU A 33 13.22 -0.72 -11.19
CA LEU A 33 12.36 -1.68 -10.49
C LEU A 33 10.91 -1.56 -10.97
N GLN A 34 10.40 -0.35 -11.13
CA GLN A 34 9.06 -0.11 -11.67
C GLN A 34 8.92 -0.66 -13.09
N ALA A 35 9.87 -0.37 -13.98
CA ALA A 35 9.86 -0.87 -15.35
C ALA A 35 9.91 -2.41 -15.42
N LEU A 36 10.74 -3.04 -14.60
CA LEU A 36 10.81 -4.51 -14.50
C LEU A 36 9.51 -5.11 -13.95
N GLN A 37 8.89 -4.44 -12.98
CA GLN A 37 7.60 -4.86 -12.42
C GLN A 37 6.49 -4.77 -13.47
N GLU A 38 6.43 -3.68 -14.23
CA GLU A 38 5.47 -3.49 -15.32
C GLU A 38 5.65 -4.56 -16.40
N GLN A 39 6.88 -4.82 -16.82
CA GLN A 39 7.19 -5.86 -17.80
C GLN A 39 6.82 -7.27 -17.29
N SER A 40 7.15 -7.59 -16.04
CA SER A 40 6.78 -8.87 -15.42
C SER A 40 5.27 -9.03 -15.28
N SER A 41 4.58 -7.96 -14.93
CA SER A 41 3.12 -7.92 -14.80
C SER A 41 2.43 -8.13 -16.15
N ALA A 42 2.89 -7.44 -17.18
CA ALA A 42 2.36 -7.58 -18.55
C ALA A 42 2.58 -9.00 -19.08
N LYS A 43 3.77 -9.58 -18.86
CA LYS A 43 4.07 -10.96 -19.27
C LYS A 43 3.16 -11.98 -18.59
N ARG A 44 3.00 -11.87 -17.25
CA ARG A 44 2.11 -12.78 -16.50
C ARG A 44 0.67 -12.70 -17.00
N LEU A 45 0.17 -11.48 -17.23
CA LEU A 45 -1.18 -11.29 -17.75
C LEU A 45 -1.33 -11.89 -19.14
N GLY A 46 -0.42 -11.60 -20.07
CA GLY A 46 -0.45 -12.16 -21.40
C GLY A 46 -0.37 -13.69 -21.45
N ASP A 47 0.40 -14.32 -20.56
CA ASP A 47 0.46 -15.79 -20.46
C ASP A 47 -0.86 -16.37 -19.90
N THR A 48 -1.51 -15.70 -18.94
CA THR A 48 -2.82 -16.15 -18.42
C THR A 48 -3.96 -15.92 -19.39
N GLU A 49 -3.96 -14.83 -20.15
CA GLU A 49 -4.94 -14.56 -21.22
C GLU A 49 -4.87 -15.61 -22.31
N LYS A 50 -3.68 -15.97 -22.79
CA LYS A 50 -3.50 -17.07 -23.76
C LYS A 50 -4.04 -18.39 -23.26
N THR A 51 -3.81 -18.71 -21.97
CA THR A 51 -4.35 -19.93 -21.36
C THR A 51 -5.88 -19.90 -21.33
N ALA A 52 -6.49 -18.75 -21.05
CA ALA A 52 -7.95 -18.60 -21.03
C ALA A 52 -8.55 -18.67 -22.43
N GLU A 53 -7.91 -18.07 -23.45
CA GLU A 53 -8.32 -18.18 -24.85
C GLU A 53 -8.29 -19.64 -25.31
N GLN A 54 -7.21 -20.36 -25.04
CA GLN A 54 -7.09 -21.79 -25.41
C GLN A 54 -8.15 -22.66 -24.74
N THR A 55 -8.49 -22.39 -23.47
CA THR A 55 -9.56 -23.11 -22.79
C THR A 55 -10.95 -22.73 -23.31
N GLY A 56 -11.16 -21.48 -23.74
CA GLY A 56 -12.42 -21.00 -24.31
C GLY A 56 -12.71 -21.55 -25.70
N GLU A 57 -11.69 -21.64 -26.57
CA GLU A 57 -11.85 -22.18 -27.93
C GLU A 57 -12.26 -23.68 -27.92
N LEU A 58 -11.76 -24.44 -26.94
CA LEU A 58 -12.10 -25.85 -26.80
C LEU A 58 -13.59 -26.06 -26.44
N VAL A 59 -14.22 -25.16 -25.70
CA VAL A 59 -15.64 -25.27 -25.29
C VAL A 59 -16.60 -25.26 -26.51
N ALA A 60 -16.24 -24.59 -27.58
CA ALA A 60 -17.11 -24.36 -28.74
C ALA A 60 -17.18 -25.55 -29.73
N THR A 61 -16.36 -26.59 -29.56
CA THR A 61 -16.16 -27.63 -30.59
C THR A 61 -16.62 -29.03 -30.24
N GLU A 62 -17.13 -29.27 -29.04
CA GLU A 62 -17.44 -30.62 -28.55
C GLU A 62 -18.95 -30.91 -28.53
N ASP A 63 -19.35 -32.12 -28.97
CA ASP A 63 -20.73 -32.54 -29.01
C ASP A 63 -21.23 -33.24 -27.71
N ASN A 64 -20.30 -33.73 -26.86
CA ASN A 64 -20.63 -34.47 -25.65
C ASN A 64 -20.87 -33.50 -24.47
N PRO A 65 -22.09 -33.48 -23.86
CA PRO A 65 -22.44 -32.52 -22.78
C PRO A 65 -21.60 -32.72 -21.50
N LEU A 66 -21.08 -33.91 -21.25
CA LEU A 66 -20.18 -34.15 -20.11
C LEU A 66 -18.83 -33.47 -20.33
N VAL A 67 -18.28 -33.59 -21.52
CA VAL A 67 -17.03 -32.94 -21.92
C VAL A 67 -17.20 -31.43 -21.90
N GLN A 68 -18.31 -30.91 -22.43
CA GLN A 68 -18.63 -29.46 -22.39
C GLN A 68 -18.68 -28.93 -20.95
N LYS A 69 -19.32 -29.66 -20.02
CA LYS A 69 -19.38 -29.25 -18.61
C LYS A 69 -18.00 -29.15 -17.98
N GLU A 70 -17.14 -30.12 -18.23
CA GLU A 70 -15.78 -30.14 -17.70
C GLU A 70 -14.90 -29.05 -18.32
N GLN A 71 -15.10 -28.73 -19.61
CA GLN A 71 -14.47 -27.60 -20.28
C GLN A 71 -14.93 -26.27 -19.70
N GLU A 72 -16.22 -26.11 -19.44
CA GLU A 72 -16.78 -24.89 -18.81
C GLU A 72 -16.14 -24.63 -17.43
N ILE A 73 -15.97 -25.69 -16.61
CA ILE A 73 -15.28 -25.54 -15.33
C ILE A 73 -13.83 -25.07 -15.52
N ASN A 74 -13.11 -25.63 -16.50
CA ASN A 74 -11.74 -25.20 -16.80
C ASN A 74 -11.69 -23.77 -17.31
N HIS A 75 -12.68 -23.37 -18.12
CA HIS A 75 -12.79 -21.99 -18.60
C HIS A 75 -13.04 -21.02 -17.45
N GLN A 76 -13.94 -21.35 -16.50
CA GLN A 76 -14.17 -20.55 -15.31
C GLN A 76 -12.93 -20.43 -14.42
N LEU A 77 -12.17 -21.51 -14.24
CA LEU A 77 -10.89 -21.48 -13.51
C LEU A 77 -9.84 -20.59 -14.21
N SER A 78 -9.79 -20.63 -15.53
CA SER A 78 -8.88 -19.77 -16.29
C SER A 78 -9.25 -18.29 -16.18
N GLN A 79 -10.53 -17.95 -16.12
CA GLN A 79 -11.03 -16.60 -15.85
C GLN A 79 -10.68 -16.13 -14.42
N GLN A 80 -10.81 -17.04 -13.44
CA GLN A 80 -10.36 -16.76 -12.07
C GLN A 80 -8.85 -16.53 -12.01
N LEU A 81 -8.07 -17.25 -12.82
CA LEU A 81 -6.63 -17.06 -12.91
C LEU A 81 -6.25 -15.68 -13.46
N ILE A 82 -6.97 -15.18 -14.47
CA ILE A 82 -6.79 -13.80 -14.98
C ILE A 82 -7.08 -12.79 -13.86
N SER A 83 -8.21 -12.95 -13.16
CA SER A 83 -8.60 -12.06 -12.06
C SER A 83 -7.57 -12.08 -10.92
N ALA A 84 -7.09 -13.27 -10.55
CA ALA A 84 -6.04 -13.45 -9.54
C ALA A 84 -4.72 -12.79 -9.98
N THR A 85 -4.34 -12.91 -11.25
CA THR A 85 -3.14 -12.28 -11.79
C THR A 85 -3.24 -10.76 -11.79
N THR A 86 -4.40 -10.21 -12.15
CA THR A 86 -4.67 -8.77 -12.11
C THR A 86 -4.60 -8.22 -10.69
N ASN A 87 -5.19 -8.92 -9.73
CA ASN A 87 -5.14 -8.56 -8.31
C ASN A 87 -3.70 -8.62 -7.77
N LEU A 88 -2.94 -9.66 -8.12
CA LEU A 88 -1.52 -9.76 -7.76
C LEU A 88 -0.71 -8.57 -8.29
N ASN A 89 -0.92 -8.18 -9.56
CA ASN A 89 -0.22 -7.05 -10.16
C ASN A 89 -0.55 -5.74 -9.43
N SER A 90 -1.83 -5.53 -9.10
CA SER A 90 -2.27 -4.37 -8.31
C SER A 90 -1.64 -4.34 -6.91
N LEU A 91 -1.64 -5.46 -6.19
CA LEU A 91 -1.02 -5.57 -4.86
C LEU A 91 0.50 -5.36 -4.91
N ALA A 92 1.17 -5.93 -5.91
CA ALA A 92 2.61 -5.76 -6.11
C ALA A 92 2.97 -4.29 -6.36
N GLN A 93 2.20 -3.58 -7.18
CA GLN A 93 2.38 -2.15 -7.43
C GLN A 93 2.19 -1.32 -6.15
N LYS A 94 1.12 -1.58 -5.39
CA LYS A 94 0.87 -0.91 -4.10
C LYS A 94 1.98 -1.20 -3.09
N ASN A 95 2.53 -2.40 -3.08
CA ASN A 95 3.65 -2.78 -2.21
C ASN A 95 4.93 -2.00 -2.56
N LEU A 96 5.23 -1.82 -3.86
CA LEU A 96 6.35 -0.97 -4.29
C LEU A 96 6.15 0.48 -3.86
N GLN A 97 4.95 1.03 -4.05
CA GLN A 97 4.62 2.38 -3.59
C GLN A 97 4.80 2.53 -2.08
N ALA A 98 4.30 1.56 -1.29
CA ALA A 98 4.45 1.59 0.15
C ALA A 98 5.92 1.54 0.59
N LYS A 99 6.75 0.73 -0.07
CA LYS A 99 8.20 0.67 0.20
C LYS A 99 8.91 1.98 -0.13
N SER A 100 8.58 2.59 -1.26
CA SER A 100 9.12 3.91 -1.63
C SER A 100 8.73 5.00 -0.61
N TRP A 101 7.49 5.01 -0.16
CA TRP A 101 7.05 5.92 0.91
C TRP A 101 7.77 5.65 2.24
N LEU A 102 7.97 4.39 2.58
CA LEU A 102 8.66 3.97 3.79
C LEU A 102 10.12 4.46 3.79
N GLU A 103 10.80 4.34 2.68
CA GLU A 103 12.17 4.77 2.52
C GLU A 103 12.28 6.29 2.64
N ARG A 104 11.41 7.05 1.95
CA ARG A 104 11.34 8.51 2.07
C ARG A 104 11.02 8.96 3.49
N GLY A 105 10.05 8.32 4.14
CA GLY A 105 9.71 8.61 5.53
C GLY A 105 10.87 8.37 6.48
N THR A 106 11.56 7.24 6.34
CA THR A 106 12.74 6.89 7.14
C THR A 106 13.89 7.90 6.95
N GLN A 107 14.11 8.33 5.70
CA GLN A 107 15.13 9.34 5.41
C GLN A 107 14.76 10.70 6.00
N THR A 108 13.48 11.08 5.92
CA THR A 108 12.98 12.33 6.52
C THR A 108 13.13 12.30 8.04
N GLU A 109 12.80 11.19 8.71
CA GLU A 109 12.97 11.01 10.15
C GLU A 109 14.44 11.15 10.58
N ARG A 110 15.36 10.52 9.85
CA ARG A 110 16.81 10.64 10.11
C ARG A 110 17.29 12.08 9.97
N ASN A 111 16.98 12.72 8.84
CA ASN A 111 17.36 14.11 8.57
C ASN A 111 16.83 15.06 9.65
N LEU A 112 15.57 14.85 10.08
CA LEU A 112 14.93 15.61 11.14
C LEU A 112 15.70 15.46 12.47
N ASN A 113 16.01 14.23 12.87
CA ASN A 113 16.71 13.95 14.11
C ASN A 113 18.12 14.54 14.10
N GLU A 114 18.85 14.48 12.98
CA GLU A 114 20.16 15.08 12.82
C GLU A 114 20.08 16.62 12.93
N GLN A 115 19.10 17.25 12.26
CA GLN A 115 18.91 18.71 12.34
C GLN A 115 18.55 19.17 13.75
N VAL A 116 17.69 18.43 14.44
CA VAL A 116 17.34 18.71 15.84
C VAL A 116 18.58 18.62 16.74
N GLN A 117 19.45 17.64 16.54
CA GLN A 117 20.66 17.50 17.34
C GLN A 117 21.69 18.60 17.08
N MET A 118 21.89 18.98 15.78
CA MET A 118 22.87 19.98 15.39
C MET A 118 22.46 21.40 15.79
N LEU A 119 21.17 21.70 15.80
CA LEU A 119 20.65 23.05 15.94
C LEU A 119 20.01 23.31 17.32
N LYS A 120 20.25 22.45 18.32
CA LYS A 120 19.73 22.63 19.68
C LYS A 120 20.02 24.03 20.21
N GLY A 121 18.95 24.79 20.51
CA GLY A 121 19.06 26.14 21.07
C GLY A 121 19.19 27.27 20.03
N ASN A 122 19.11 26.99 18.74
CA ASN A 122 19.18 28.01 17.70
C ASN A 122 17.76 28.36 17.16
N LEU A 123 17.46 29.65 17.08
CA LEU A 123 16.21 30.18 16.51
C LEU A 123 15.98 29.76 15.05
N LEU A 124 17.04 29.42 14.32
CA LEU A 124 16.94 28.92 12.94
C LEU A 124 16.27 27.53 12.89
N LEU A 125 16.42 26.71 13.94
CA LEU A 125 15.82 25.38 14.01
C LEU A 125 14.30 25.46 13.88
N SER A 126 13.63 26.35 14.60
CA SER A 126 12.17 26.47 14.53
C SER A 126 11.66 26.85 13.15
N ARG A 127 12.40 27.73 12.46
CA ARG A 127 12.02 28.16 11.11
C ARG A 127 12.13 27.00 10.11
N ILE A 128 13.21 26.21 10.22
CA ILE A 128 13.43 25.03 9.38
C ILE A 128 12.38 23.96 9.69
N LEU A 129 12.13 23.68 10.99
CA LEU A 129 11.14 22.69 11.40
C LEU A 129 9.72 23.08 10.99
N TYR A 130 9.37 24.37 11.06
CA TYR A 130 8.08 24.88 10.61
C TYR A 130 7.91 24.73 9.10
N GLN A 131 8.94 25.04 8.30
CA GLN A 131 8.92 24.80 6.86
C GLN A 131 8.79 23.31 6.54
N LEU A 132 9.50 22.45 7.26
CA LEU A 132 9.44 21.01 7.08
C LEU A 132 8.05 20.46 7.45
N TYR A 133 7.44 20.99 8.50
CA TYR A 133 6.07 20.67 8.89
C TYR A 133 5.04 21.06 7.81
N GLN A 134 5.19 22.23 7.20
CA GLN A 134 4.32 22.65 6.11
C GLN A 134 4.52 21.86 4.81
N GLN A 135 5.72 21.33 4.59
CA GLN A 135 6.07 20.52 3.42
C GLN A 135 5.81 19.03 3.65
N LEU A 136 5.57 18.61 4.89
CA LEU A 136 5.27 17.24 5.20
C LEU A 136 3.93 16.87 4.56
N GLU A 137 4.00 16.13 3.46
CA GLU A 137 2.80 15.52 2.89
C GLU A 137 2.13 14.65 3.97
N ALA A 138 0.82 14.75 4.08
CA ALA A 138 0.07 13.89 4.97
C ALA A 138 0.44 12.43 4.70
N ALA A 139 0.70 11.67 5.76
CA ALA A 139 0.97 10.25 5.63
C ALA A 139 -0.11 9.62 4.74
N PRO A 140 0.24 8.79 3.76
CA PRO A 140 -0.76 8.12 2.96
C PRO A 140 -1.61 7.26 3.91
N SER A 141 -2.79 7.78 4.26
CA SER A 141 -3.71 7.10 5.14
C SER A 141 -4.20 5.86 4.44
N THR A 142 -3.64 4.72 4.76
CA THR A 142 -4.00 3.40 4.24
C THR A 142 -4.02 3.32 2.70
N LEU A 143 -2.93 2.81 2.10
CA LEU A 143 -2.85 2.50 0.66
C LEU A 143 -3.92 1.47 0.24
N VAL A 144 -4.31 0.59 1.15
CA VAL A 144 -5.39 -0.39 0.98
C VAL A 144 -6.20 -0.45 2.26
N LYS A 145 -7.50 -0.24 2.14
CA LYS A 145 -8.45 -0.44 3.25
C LYS A 145 -8.76 -1.94 3.38
N ASN A 146 -9.09 -2.39 4.59
CA ASN A 146 -9.54 -3.76 4.89
C ASN A 146 -8.54 -4.85 4.44
N LEU A 147 -7.24 -4.58 4.58
CA LEU A 147 -6.21 -5.52 4.15
C LEU A 147 -6.21 -6.82 4.97
N GLU A 148 -6.61 -6.75 6.24
CA GLU A 148 -6.77 -7.92 7.10
C GLU A 148 -7.89 -8.84 6.62
N GLU A 149 -9.02 -8.27 6.20
CA GLU A 149 -10.14 -9.00 5.61
C GLU A 149 -9.71 -9.66 4.29
N GLN A 150 -9.02 -8.91 3.42
CA GLN A 150 -8.48 -9.45 2.17
C GLN A 150 -7.49 -10.61 2.39
N ILE A 151 -6.65 -10.54 3.42
CA ILE A 151 -5.73 -11.63 3.79
C ILE A 151 -6.52 -12.86 4.25
N ALA A 152 -7.58 -12.67 5.06
CA ALA A 152 -8.43 -13.77 5.51
C ALA A 152 -9.17 -14.44 4.33
N ASP A 153 -9.71 -13.64 3.41
CA ASP A 153 -10.38 -14.13 2.20
C ASP A 153 -9.41 -14.92 1.29
N LEU A 154 -8.17 -14.44 1.14
CA LEU A 154 -7.14 -15.15 0.37
C LEU A 154 -6.79 -16.49 1.00
N HIS A 155 -6.70 -16.57 2.32
CA HIS A 155 -6.47 -17.85 3.02
C HIS A 155 -7.63 -18.83 2.82
N LEU A 156 -8.88 -18.34 2.89
CA LEU A 156 -10.05 -19.17 2.66
C LEU A 156 -10.08 -19.68 1.22
N ALA A 157 -9.87 -18.80 0.25
CA ALA A 157 -9.81 -19.18 -1.17
C ALA A 157 -8.72 -20.23 -1.44
N GLN A 158 -7.54 -20.06 -0.83
CA GLN A 158 -6.44 -21.02 -0.94
C GLN A 158 -6.81 -22.39 -0.36
N PHE A 159 -7.50 -22.40 0.78
CA PHE A 159 -8.00 -23.65 1.38
C PHE A 159 -9.00 -24.36 0.46
N GLU A 160 -9.94 -23.63 -0.13
CA GLU A 160 -10.94 -24.18 -1.07
C GLU A 160 -10.27 -24.74 -2.32
N LEU A 161 -9.27 -24.04 -2.88
CA LEU A 161 -8.49 -24.53 -4.02
C LEU A 161 -7.73 -25.81 -3.70
N SER A 162 -7.14 -25.89 -2.51
CA SER A 162 -6.43 -27.08 -2.05
C SER A 162 -7.40 -28.27 -1.93
N GLN A 163 -8.60 -28.06 -1.39
CA GLN A 163 -9.62 -29.08 -1.30
C GLN A 163 -10.11 -29.57 -2.68
N GLN A 164 -10.31 -28.65 -3.62
CA GLN A 164 -10.67 -29.02 -5.01
C GLN A 164 -9.55 -29.83 -5.67
N ARG A 165 -8.29 -29.45 -5.46
CA ARG A 165 -7.15 -30.18 -5.98
C ARG A 165 -7.04 -31.60 -5.39
N ASP A 166 -7.24 -31.74 -4.09
CA ASP A 166 -7.18 -33.02 -3.40
C ASP A 166 -8.25 -34.00 -3.89
N GLN A 167 -9.44 -33.52 -4.27
CA GLN A 167 -10.47 -34.33 -4.90
C GLN A 167 -10.02 -34.93 -6.24
N LEU A 168 -9.13 -34.25 -6.96
CA LEU A 168 -8.60 -34.68 -8.23
C LEU A 168 -7.34 -35.55 -8.11
N PHE A 169 -6.81 -35.74 -6.89
CA PHE A 169 -5.57 -36.47 -6.65
C PHE A 169 -5.67 -37.93 -7.14
N GLN A 170 -6.85 -38.57 -7.00
CA GLN A 170 -7.14 -39.90 -7.54
C GLN A 170 -7.86 -39.78 -8.88
N LYS A 171 -7.13 -39.31 -9.91
CA LYS A 171 -7.64 -39.01 -11.25
C LYS A 171 -8.49 -40.14 -11.84
N THR A 172 -8.04 -41.41 -11.74
CA THR A 172 -8.77 -42.56 -12.28
C THR A 172 -10.11 -42.77 -11.56
N GLN A 173 -10.10 -42.68 -10.24
CA GLN A 173 -11.33 -42.84 -9.46
C GLN A 173 -12.30 -41.69 -9.68
N TYR A 174 -11.79 -40.45 -9.85
CA TYR A 174 -12.61 -39.30 -10.21
C TYR A 174 -13.27 -39.47 -11.58
N LEU A 175 -12.50 -39.91 -12.59
CA LEU A 175 -13.00 -40.23 -13.93
C LEU A 175 -14.06 -41.33 -13.91
N ASP A 176 -13.81 -42.45 -13.21
CA ASP A 176 -14.76 -43.56 -13.11
C ASP A 176 -16.06 -43.12 -12.45
N ASN A 177 -15.99 -42.31 -11.39
CA ASN A 177 -17.16 -41.76 -10.71
C ASN A 177 -17.92 -40.76 -11.62
N LEU A 178 -17.21 -39.94 -12.38
CA LEU A 178 -17.79 -39.00 -13.32
C LEU A 178 -18.57 -39.74 -14.43
N ILE A 179 -17.95 -40.74 -15.03
CA ILE A 179 -18.57 -41.58 -16.05
C ILE A 179 -19.76 -42.40 -15.49
N ALA A 180 -19.63 -42.97 -14.30
CA ALA A 180 -20.70 -43.70 -13.65
C ALA A 180 -21.92 -42.82 -13.28
N SER A 181 -21.69 -41.57 -13.00
CA SER A 181 -22.76 -40.60 -12.71
C SER A 181 -23.45 -40.04 -13.97
N SER A 182 -22.80 -40.18 -15.14
CA SER A 182 -23.39 -39.83 -16.42
C SER A 182 -24.32 -40.91 -16.91
N ARG A 183 -25.48 -40.52 -17.45
CA ARG A 183 -26.46 -41.48 -18.04
C ARG A 183 -26.13 -41.76 -19.53
N GLU A 184 -25.03 -41.27 -20.03
CA GLU A 184 -24.61 -41.31 -21.43
C GLU A 184 -23.52 -42.37 -21.68
N THR A 185 -23.52 -42.93 -22.85
CA THR A 185 -22.44 -43.82 -23.30
C THR A 185 -21.24 -42.99 -23.68
N VAL A 186 -20.20 -43.04 -22.88
CA VAL A 186 -18.94 -42.30 -23.11
C VAL A 186 -18.03 -43.12 -24.02
N SER A 187 -17.63 -42.55 -25.16
CA SER A 187 -16.71 -43.17 -26.07
C SER A 187 -15.28 -43.23 -25.51
N GLU A 188 -14.40 -44.08 -26.05
CA GLU A 188 -12.98 -44.07 -25.62
C GLU A 188 -12.25 -42.76 -25.97
N GLU A 189 -12.69 -42.09 -27.02
CA GLU A 189 -12.19 -40.75 -27.39
C GLU A 189 -12.61 -39.70 -26.35
N ASP A 190 -13.87 -39.74 -25.88
CA ASP A 190 -14.36 -38.85 -24.83
C ASP A 190 -13.64 -39.08 -23.50
N LYS A 191 -13.33 -40.35 -23.16
CA LYS A 191 -12.55 -40.67 -21.94
C LYS A 191 -11.14 -40.06 -22.01
N ALA A 192 -10.50 -40.14 -23.17
CA ALA A 192 -9.18 -39.53 -23.37
C ALA A 192 -9.24 -38.00 -23.31
N SER A 193 -10.30 -37.39 -23.83
CA SER A 193 -10.56 -35.96 -23.75
C SER A 193 -10.79 -35.52 -22.30
N LEU A 194 -11.66 -36.20 -21.56
CA LEU A 194 -11.91 -35.97 -20.14
C LEU A 194 -10.62 -36.08 -19.29
N ALA A 195 -9.78 -37.09 -19.57
CA ALA A 195 -8.52 -37.27 -18.90
C ALA A 195 -7.58 -36.06 -19.08
N LYS A 196 -7.51 -35.51 -20.30
CA LYS A 196 -6.74 -34.29 -20.61
C LYS A 196 -7.33 -33.06 -19.92
N LEU A 197 -8.67 -32.94 -19.88
CA LEU A 197 -9.34 -31.81 -19.20
C LEU A 197 -9.06 -31.81 -17.70
N ILE A 198 -9.01 -32.99 -17.06
CA ILE A 198 -8.65 -33.10 -15.64
C ILE A 198 -7.18 -32.70 -15.42
N ASP A 199 -6.26 -33.12 -16.32
CA ASP A 199 -4.85 -32.68 -16.24
C ASP A 199 -4.73 -31.15 -16.38
N THR A 200 -5.49 -30.57 -17.29
CA THR A 200 -5.57 -29.12 -17.46
C THR A 200 -6.11 -28.46 -16.19
N ARG A 201 -7.17 -29.03 -15.58
CA ARG A 201 -7.74 -28.54 -14.31
C ARG A 201 -6.72 -28.54 -13.20
N ILE A 202 -6.01 -29.64 -13.00
CA ILE A 202 -4.95 -29.73 -11.98
C ILE A 202 -3.90 -28.66 -12.22
N SER A 203 -3.47 -28.44 -13.47
CA SER A 203 -2.52 -27.39 -13.82
C SER A 203 -3.05 -25.98 -13.52
N LEU A 204 -4.33 -25.69 -13.83
CA LEU A 204 -4.98 -24.41 -13.54
C LEU A 204 -5.10 -24.18 -12.03
N LEU A 205 -5.50 -25.18 -11.26
CA LEU A 205 -5.58 -25.10 -9.80
C LEU A 205 -4.19 -24.86 -9.16
N ASP A 206 -3.14 -25.51 -9.67
CA ASP A 206 -1.77 -25.30 -9.23
C ASP A 206 -1.27 -23.88 -9.57
N GLN A 207 -1.64 -23.36 -10.74
CA GLN A 207 -1.30 -21.99 -11.11
C GLN A 207 -2.05 -20.98 -10.25
N LEU A 208 -3.35 -21.20 -10.03
CA LEU A 208 -4.19 -20.33 -9.21
C LEU A 208 -3.69 -20.30 -7.76
N ASN A 209 -3.33 -21.46 -7.20
CA ASN A 209 -2.75 -21.56 -5.86
C ASN A 209 -1.45 -20.75 -5.75
N ARG A 210 -0.54 -20.86 -6.74
CA ARG A 210 0.69 -20.04 -6.77
C ARG A 210 0.39 -18.54 -6.84
N GLN A 211 -0.65 -18.12 -7.58
CA GLN A 211 -1.04 -16.72 -7.64
C GLN A 211 -1.62 -16.24 -6.29
N MET A 212 -2.40 -17.08 -5.60
CA MET A 212 -2.93 -16.77 -4.26
C MET A 212 -1.80 -16.66 -3.21
N ASP A 213 -0.82 -17.56 -3.23
CA ASP A 213 0.38 -17.48 -2.38
C ASP A 213 1.15 -16.16 -2.60
N ALA A 214 1.33 -15.79 -3.85
CA ALA A 214 2.00 -14.54 -4.18
C ALA A 214 1.19 -13.31 -3.77
N GLN A 215 -0.15 -13.34 -3.91
CA GLN A 215 -1.03 -12.28 -3.42
C GLN A 215 -0.94 -12.15 -1.90
N LEU A 216 -1.02 -13.28 -1.19
CA LEU A 216 -0.92 -13.32 0.28
C LEU A 216 0.40 -12.72 0.77
N THR A 217 1.51 -13.14 0.16
CA THR A 217 2.85 -12.60 0.48
C THR A 217 2.91 -11.08 0.26
N ASN A 218 2.37 -10.59 -0.85
CA ASN A 218 2.33 -9.16 -1.13
C ASN A 218 1.39 -8.39 -0.19
N ALA A 219 0.24 -8.97 0.17
CA ALA A 219 -0.72 -8.36 1.09
C ALA A 219 -0.13 -8.23 2.50
N ILE A 220 0.52 -9.27 3.02
CA ILE A 220 1.20 -9.25 4.32
C ILE A 220 2.37 -8.25 4.32
N SER A 221 3.18 -8.23 3.24
CA SER A 221 4.27 -7.26 3.10
C SER A 221 3.76 -5.83 3.07
N LEU A 222 2.63 -5.58 2.39
CA LEU A 222 1.96 -4.28 2.32
C LEU A 222 1.40 -3.87 3.69
N GLN A 223 0.78 -4.78 4.41
CA GLN A 223 0.28 -4.54 5.78
C GLN A 223 1.41 -4.10 6.71
N LEU A 224 2.53 -4.82 6.66
CA LEU A 224 3.72 -4.47 7.46
C LEU A 224 4.27 -3.09 7.09
N ALA A 225 4.38 -2.80 5.79
CA ALA A 225 4.84 -1.50 5.31
C ALA A 225 3.90 -0.36 5.76
N GLN A 226 2.58 -0.56 5.72
CA GLN A 226 1.61 0.43 6.21
C GLN A 226 1.73 0.67 7.72
N GLN A 227 1.92 -0.37 8.52
CA GLN A 227 2.14 -0.23 9.96
C GLN A 227 3.44 0.54 10.26
N GLN A 228 4.51 0.25 9.53
CA GLN A 228 5.78 0.96 9.66
C GLN A 228 5.67 2.42 9.24
N LEU A 229 4.97 2.71 8.13
CA LEU A 229 4.69 4.08 7.68
C LEU A 229 3.96 4.87 8.76
N THR A 230 2.85 4.34 9.28
CA THR A 230 2.10 5.01 10.34
C THR A 230 2.99 5.35 11.54
N ARG A 231 3.87 4.44 11.92
CA ARG A 231 4.79 4.63 13.06
C ARG A 231 5.84 5.71 12.79
N ILE A 232 6.43 5.72 11.58
CA ILE A 232 7.44 6.72 11.19
C ILE A 232 6.83 8.10 11.09
N TYR A 233 5.66 8.24 10.46
CA TYR A 233 4.99 9.54 10.34
C TYR A 233 4.55 10.08 11.71
N ALA A 234 4.05 9.23 12.60
CA ALA A 234 3.74 9.62 13.98
C ALA A 234 5.00 10.08 14.75
N SER A 235 6.15 9.42 14.54
CA SER A 235 7.44 9.81 15.13
C SER A 235 7.91 11.17 14.60
N ILE A 236 7.82 11.40 13.30
CA ILE A 236 8.15 12.68 12.66
C ILE A 236 7.24 13.79 13.22
N GLU A 237 5.94 13.58 13.22
CA GLU A 237 4.96 14.55 13.71
C GLU A 237 5.20 14.89 15.18
N PHE A 238 5.41 13.89 16.02
CA PHE A 238 5.73 14.09 17.45
C PHE A 238 7.01 14.91 17.63
N THR A 239 8.08 14.59 16.90
CA THR A 239 9.35 15.32 16.96
C THR A 239 9.18 16.78 16.52
N LEU A 240 8.45 17.00 15.43
CA LEU A 240 8.16 18.36 14.93
C LEU A 240 7.34 19.15 15.95
N GLN A 241 6.27 18.60 16.49
CA GLN A 241 5.43 19.26 17.49
C GLN A 241 6.23 19.61 18.73
N GLN A 242 7.01 18.67 19.27
CA GLN A 242 7.82 18.89 20.47
C GLN A 242 8.80 20.06 20.30
N HIS A 243 9.41 20.21 19.14
CA HIS A 243 10.42 21.25 18.91
C HIS A 243 9.85 22.57 18.40
N ILE A 244 8.73 22.59 17.67
CA ILE A 244 8.04 23.80 17.25
C ILE A 244 7.46 24.55 18.47
N PHE A 245 6.83 23.86 19.41
CA PHE A 245 6.26 24.49 20.60
C PHE A 245 7.33 25.08 21.53
N TRP A 246 8.53 24.52 21.60
CA TRP A 246 9.58 25.00 22.49
C TRP A 246 10.17 26.37 22.09
N VAL A 247 10.10 26.72 20.82
CA VAL A 247 10.69 27.97 20.31
C VAL A 247 9.68 29.12 20.27
N SER A 248 8.41 28.83 20.17
CA SER A 248 7.32 29.83 20.22
C SER A 248 7.26 30.55 21.57
N SER A 249 7.75 29.92 22.64
CA SER A 249 7.72 30.44 24.02
C SER A 249 8.85 31.40 24.39
N ASN A 250 9.90 31.48 23.56
CA ASN A 250 11.12 32.24 23.86
C ASN A 250 11.23 33.59 23.11
N LYS A 251 10.14 34.17 22.63
CA LYS A 251 10.17 35.61 22.33
C LYS A 251 10.22 36.33 23.69
N PRO A 252 11.31 37.06 24.01
CA PRO A 252 11.28 37.91 25.16
C PRO A 252 10.08 38.86 24.99
N ILE A 253 9.23 38.91 25.99
CA ILE A 253 8.11 39.88 26.04
C ILE A 253 8.76 41.24 25.99
N ASP A 254 8.86 41.85 24.81
CA ASP A 254 9.46 43.14 24.61
C ASP A 254 8.55 44.15 25.29
N GLY A 255 9.12 45.14 26.01
CA GLY A 255 8.36 46.16 26.73
C GLY A 255 7.32 46.87 25.82
N LYS A 256 7.51 46.86 24.50
CA LYS A 256 6.54 47.30 23.50
C LYS A 256 5.28 46.44 23.44
N TRP A 257 5.32 45.16 23.85
CA TRP A 257 4.16 44.31 23.94
C TRP A 257 3.21 44.77 25.05
N PHE A 258 3.74 45.17 26.18
CA PHE A 258 2.95 45.72 27.31
C PHE A 258 2.30 47.08 26.95
N ILE A 259 2.93 47.91 26.13
CA ILE A 259 2.39 49.16 25.68
C ILE A 259 1.28 49.02 24.64
N ASN A 260 1.38 48.00 23.79
CA ASN A 260 0.41 47.73 22.71
C ASN A 260 -0.69 46.77 23.12
N TRP A 261 -0.54 46.06 24.24
CA TRP A 261 -1.53 45.06 24.74
C TRP A 261 -2.93 45.67 25.00
N PRO A 262 -3.08 46.85 25.65
CA PRO A 262 -4.40 47.41 25.86
C PRO A 262 -5.07 47.85 24.52
N ALA A 263 -4.31 48.29 23.53
CA ALA A 263 -4.87 48.68 22.23
C ALA A 263 -5.33 47.49 21.39
N GLN A 264 -4.61 46.34 21.48
CA GLN A 264 -5.01 45.07 20.82
C GLN A 264 -6.15 44.39 21.52
N ALA A 265 -6.17 44.39 22.87
CA ALA A 265 -7.26 43.86 23.68
C ALA A 265 -8.55 44.67 23.44
N TYR A 266 -8.45 46.00 23.33
CA TYR A 266 -9.60 46.87 23.04
C TYR A 266 -10.17 46.61 21.61
N LYS A 267 -9.30 46.41 20.63
CA LYS A 267 -9.72 46.05 19.26
C LYS A 267 -10.39 44.69 19.20
N GLN A 268 -9.84 43.71 19.85
CA GLN A 268 -10.47 42.36 19.92
C GLN A 268 -11.78 42.37 20.68
N ALA A 269 -11.86 43.11 21.80
CA ALA A 269 -13.08 43.27 22.55
C ALA A 269 -14.17 44.06 21.80
N SER A 270 -13.78 45.09 21.00
CA SER A 270 -14.73 45.83 20.15
C SER A 270 -15.25 45.00 19.01
N ASP A 271 -14.42 44.18 18.39
CA ASP A 271 -14.87 43.24 17.33
C ASP A 271 -15.81 42.16 17.90
N TRP A 272 -15.62 41.74 19.13
CA TRP A 272 -16.48 40.78 19.84
C TRP A 272 -17.84 41.36 20.24
N VAL A 273 -17.87 42.63 20.63
CA VAL A 273 -19.09 43.33 21.00
C VAL A 273 -19.91 43.79 19.79
N LEU A 274 -19.23 44.09 18.65
CA LEU A 274 -19.89 44.60 17.46
C LEU A 274 -20.37 43.50 16.49
N LYS A 275 -19.91 42.26 16.65
CA LYS A 275 -20.38 41.09 15.88
C LYS A 275 -20.52 39.89 16.80
N PRO A 276 -21.58 39.80 17.63
CA PRO A 276 -21.85 38.60 18.40
C PRO A 276 -22.35 37.51 17.43
N ASP A 277 -21.48 36.58 17.13
CA ASP A 277 -21.81 35.36 16.39
C ASP A 277 -22.51 34.41 17.38
N TRP A 278 -23.84 34.45 17.42
CA TRP A 278 -24.68 33.71 18.38
C TRP A 278 -24.78 32.22 18.02
N ASP A 279 -24.33 31.79 16.84
CA ASP A 279 -24.47 30.41 16.38
C ASP A 279 -23.50 29.40 17.02
N GLY A 280 -22.42 29.87 17.69
CA GLY A 280 -21.43 29.00 18.37
C GLY A 280 -21.69 28.70 19.84
N TRP A 281 -22.67 29.35 20.49
CA TRP A 281 -22.89 29.22 21.95
C TRP A 281 -23.75 28.02 22.34
N GLY A 282 -24.48 27.43 21.41
CA GLY A 282 -25.32 26.27 21.66
C GLY A 282 -24.53 24.99 22.01
N GLU A 283 -23.34 24.86 21.50
CA GLU A 283 -22.50 23.65 21.71
C GLU A 283 -21.60 23.75 22.96
N MET A 284 -21.33 24.96 23.45
CA MET A 284 -20.45 25.14 24.61
C MET A 284 -21.18 25.03 25.96
N LEU A 285 -22.50 25.10 25.99
CA LEU A 285 -23.29 25.03 27.25
C LEU A 285 -23.76 23.61 27.62
N LEU A 286 -23.59 22.63 26.76
CA LEU A 286 -24.00 21.24 27.01
C LEU A 286 -23.15 20.46 28.03
N PRO A 287 -21.85 20.71 28.25
CA PRO A 287 -21.10 19.97 29.28
C PRO A 287 -21.25 20.48 30.71
N VAL A 288 -21.80 21.69 30.92
CA VAL A 288 -21.91 22.26 32.27
C VAL A 288 -23.18 21.85 32.99
N SER A 289 -24.24 21.49 32.26
CA SER A 289 -25.51 21.03 32.83
C SER A 289 -25.55 19.57 33.27
N LEU A 290 -24.47 18.81 33.03
CA LEU A 290 -24.34 17.39 33.44
C LEU A 290 -23.52 17.19 34.74
N LEU A 291 -23.09 18.26 35.41
CA LEU A 291 -22.30 18.24 36.64
C LEU A 291 -22.98 18.98 37.82
N ALA A 292 -24.28 19.23 37.74
CA ALA A 292 -25.08 19.72 38.86
C ALA A 292 -26.11 18.67 39.34
#